data_2231d14aae4f0f11f42e1e6447e5bb1a
#
_entry.id   2231d14aae4f0f11f42e1e6447e5bb1a
#
_cell.length_a   1.000
_cell.length_b   1.000
_cell.length_c   1.000
_cell.angle_alpha   90.00
_cell.angle_beta   90.00
_cell.angle_gamma   90.00
#
_symmetry.space_group_name_H-M   'P 1'
#
loop_
_entity.id
_entity.type
_entity.pdbx_description
1 polymer ?
#
loop_
_entity_poly.entity_id
_entity_poly.type
_entity_poly.pdbx_seq_one_letter_code
_entity_poly.pdbx_strand_id
1 'polypeptide(L)'
;MYMKELKAETINDIEKNILKISTKLFLDQGYDNTTIRQIAEASGIGRGHLYYYFRKKEDILIHIFKQILNKIYNDVIESSDDKTEVLLSYAMIQCIFTYTLVFNEKLFRIYLQ
;
A
#
# COMPACT_ATOMS: atom_id res chain seq x y z
N MET A 1 3.20 30.27 -3.83
CA MET A 1 3.48 29.18 -4.80
C MET A 1 4.62 28.28 -4.35
N TYR A 2 5.80 28.88 -4.07
CA TYR A 2 6.99 28.13 -3.67
C TYR A 2 6.80 27.30 -2.38
N MET A 3 6.16 27.88 -1.38
CA MET A 3 5.91 27.19 -0.09
C MET A 3 4.91 26.04 -0.23
N LYS A 4 3.95 26.15 -1.15
CA LYS A 4 2.95 25.10 -1.39
C LYS A 4 3.59 23.88 -2.05
N GLU A 5 4.53 24.08 -2.95
CA GLU A 5 5.26 23.01 -3.63
C GLU A 5 6.19 22.28 -2.64
N LEU A 6 6.91 23.02 -1.81
CA LEU A 6 7.76 22.44 -0.77
C LEU A 6 6.97 21.62 0.25
N LYS A 7 5.78 22.10 0.64
CA LYS A 7 4.91 21.39 1.56
C LYS A 7 4.38 20.10 0.95
N ALA A 8 4.01 20.13 -0.33
CA ALA A 8 3.54 18.95 -1.06
C ALA A 8 4.65 17.91 -1.21
N GLU A 9 5.87 18.34 -1.52
CA GLU A 9 7.04 17.45 -1.63
C GLU A 9 7.36 16.81 -0.28
N THR A 10 7.34 17.58 0.80
CA THR A 10 7.61 17.08 2.16
C THR A 10 6.56 16.04 2.58
N ILE A 11 5.29 16.32 2.34
CA ILE A 11 4.18 15.39 2.63
C ILE A 11 4.36 14.10 1.83
N ASN A 12 4.67 14.21 0.56
CA ASN A 12 4.90 13.06 -0.32
C ASN A 12 6.10 12.24 0.13
N ASP A 13 7.17 12.91 0.57
CA ASP A 13 8.37 12.23 1.08
C ASP A 13 8.10 11.49 2.38
N ILE A 14 7.33 12.07 3.29
CA ILE A 14 6.92 11.41 4.54
C ILE A 14 6.07 10.18 4.24
N GLU A 15 5.10 10.32 3.36
CA GLU A 15 4.23 9.22 2.95
C GLU A 15 5.03 8.07 2.34
N LYS A 16 5.95 8.37 1.43
CA LYS A 16 6.84 7.38 0.82
C LYS A 16 7.71 6.68 1.85
N ASN A 17 8.22 7.42 2.82
CA ASN A 17 9.03 6.87 3.88
C ASN A 17 8.23 5.90 4.76
N ILE A 18 7.00 6.26 5.12
CA ILE A 18 6.10 5.40 5.88
C ILE A 18 5.86 4.09 5.12
N LEU A 19 5.57 4.18 3.83
CA LEU A 19 5.32 3.01 2.98
C LEU A 19 6.54 2.11 2.87
N LYS A 20 7.71 2.69 2.70
CA LYS A 20 8.97 1.96 2.60
C LYS A 20 9.28 1.21 3.91
N ILE A 21 9.16 1.88 5.03
CA ILE A 21 9.43 1.31 6.35
C ILE A 21 8.39 0.24 6.68
N SER A 22 7.12 0.50 6.40
CA SER A 22 6.05 -0.47 6.61
C SER A 22 6.28 -1.74 5.80
N THR A 23 6.64 -1.61 4.54
CA THR A 23 6.96 -2.76 3.68
C THR A 23 8.07 -3.60 4.30
N LYS A 24 9.13 -2.95 4.76
CA LYS A 24 10.25 -3.64 5.38
C LYS A 24 9.82 -4.39 6.64
N LEU A 25 9.06 -3.75 7.51
CA LEU A 25 8.57 -4.37 8.75
C LEU A 25 7.62 -5.54 8.46
N PHE A 26 6.73 -5.37 7.48
CA PHE A 26 5.81 -6.45 7.09
C PHE A 26 6.56 -7.67 6.56
N LEU A 27 7.63 -7.45 5.80
CA LEU A 27 8.46 -8.55 5.27
C LEU A 27 9.33 -9.20 6.35
N ASP A 28 9.89 -8.40 7.24
CA ASP A 28 10.83 -8.90 8.25
C ASP A 28 10.16 -9.65 9.40
N GLN A 29 9.02 -9.14 9.87
CA GLN A 29 8.37 -9.69 11.06
C GLN A 29 6.93 -10.12 10.85
N GLY A 30 6.40 -9.93 9.66
CA GLY A 30 5.02 -10.30 9.30
C GLY A 30 4.03 -9.16 9.55
N TYR A 31 2.96 -9.16 8.77
CA TYR A 31 1.92 -8.14 8.84
C TYR A 31 1.22 -8.11 10.20
N ASP A 32 0.81 -9.28 10.69
CA ASP A 32 0.08 -9.37 11.96
C ASP A 32 0.92 -8.96 13.16
N ASN A 33 2.22 -9.16 13.07
CA ASN A 33 3.16 -8.82 14.14
C ASN A 33 3.65 -7.38 14.10
N THR A 34 3.26 -6.61 13.10
CA THR A 34 3.64 -5.21 12.94
C THR A 34 2.52 -4.32 13.44
N THR A 35 2.86 -3.38 14.34
CA THR A 35 1.89 -2.44 14.90
C THR A 35 2.09 -1.05 14.30
N ILE A 36 1.03 -0.23 14.34
CA ILE A 36 1.08 1.17 13.95
C ILE A 36 2.17 1.92 14.76
N ARG A 37 2.28 1.59 16.04
CA ARG A 37 3.29 2.19 16.91
C ARG A 37 4.71 1.91 16.40
N GLN A 38 4.99 0.66 16.03
CA GLN A 38 6.30 0.28 15.49
C GLN A 38 6.59 1.00 14.18
N ILE A 39 5.60 1.14 13.31
CA ILE A 39 5.75 1.85 12.05
C ILE A 39 6.06 3.33 12.31
N ALA A 40 5.33 3.97 13.22
CA ALA A 40 5.55 5.37 13.58
C ALA A 40 6.96 5.58 14.15
N GLU A 41 7.37 4.75 15.10
CA GLU A 41 8.69 4.81 15.71
C GLU A 41 9.81 4.64 14.67
N ALA A 42 9.68 3.65 13.81
CA ALA A 42 10.68 3.39 12.76
C ALA A 42 10.70 4.51 11.70
N SER A 43 9.57 5.17 11.48
CA SER A 43 9.46 6.28 10.54
C SER A 43 9.92 7.61 11.15
N GLY A 44 10.17 7.64 12.46
CA GLY A 44 10.60 8.85 13.13
C GLY A 44 9.51 9.89 13.36
N ILE A 45 8.25 9.46 13.41
CA ILE A 45 7.09 10.34 13.62
C ILE A 45 6.22 9.82 14.76
N GLY A 46 5.38 10.69 15.31
CA GLY A 46 4.40 10.28 16.32
C GLY A 46 3.22 9.53 15.70
N ARG A 47 2.53 8.74 16.53
CA ARG A 47 1.34 8.00 16.08
C ARG A 47 0.26 8.91 15.53
N GLY A 48 0.00 10.05 16.17
CA GLY A 48 -0.97 11.03 15.68
C GLY A 48 -0.62 11.55 14.30
N HIS A 49 0.67 11.78 14.04
CA HIS A 49 1.15 12.22 12.74
C HIS A 49 0.97 11.10 11.69
N LEU A 50 1.24 9.86 12.07
CA LEU A 50 1.01 8.71 11.19
C LEU A 50 -0.47 8.59 10.81
N TYR A 51 -1.39 8.75 11.77
CA TYR A 51 -2.83 8.69 11.53
C TYR A 51 -3.34 9.77 10.58
N TYR A 52 -2.60 10.85 10.42
CA TYR A 52 -2.91 11.87 9.43
C TYR A 52 -2.82 11.29 8.01
N TYR A 53 -1.85 10.40 7.75
CA TYR A 53 -1.65 9.78 6.45
C TYR A 53 -2.45 8.48 6.29
N PHE A 54 -2.45 7.65 7.30
CA PHE A 54 -3.07 6.32 7.26
C PHE A 54 -3.80 6.05 8.57
N ARG A 55 -5.10 5.84 8.48
CA ARG A 55 -5.94 5.61 9.66
C ARG A 55 -5.77 4.22 10.26
N LYS A 56 -5.47 3.24 9.41
CA LYS A 56 -5.37 1.84 9.80
C LYS A 56 -4.15 1.21 9.15
N LYS A 57 -3.67 0.14 9.75
CA LYS A 57 -2.58 -0.65 9.19
C LYS A 57 -2.95 -1.21 7.81
N GLU A 58 -4.20 -1.60 7.64
CA GLU A 58 -4.74 -2.10 6.38
C GLU A 58 -4.66 -1.07 5.26
N ASP A 59 -4.88 0.20 5.57
CA ASP A 59 -4.78 1.28 4.58
C ASP A 59 -3.36 1.40 4.04
N ILE A 60 -2.36 1.22 4.90
CA ILE A 60 -0.94 1.21 4.50
C ILE A 60 -0.69 0.06 3.53
N LEU A 61 -1.17 -1.12 3.86
CA LEU A 61 -0.99 -2.31 3.04
C LEU A 61 -1.66 -2.16 1.67
N ILE A 62 -2.89 -1.66 1.64
CA ILE A 62 -3.62 -1.40 0.40
C ILE A 62 -2.85 -0.41 -0.47
N HIS A 63 -2.30 0.63 0.14
CA HIS A 63 -1.56 1.65 -0.59
C HIS A 63 -0.27 1.10 -1.19
N ILE A 64 0.47 0.30 -0.42
CA ILE A 64 1.67 -0.40 -0.92
C ILE A 64 1.30 -1.27 -2.12
N PHE A 65 0.23 -2.03 -2.01
CA PHE A 65 -0.21 -2.94 -3.05
C PHE A 65 -0.62 -2.19 -4.32
N LYS A 66 -1.35 -1.08 -4.16
CA LYS A 66 -1.73 -0.22 -5.29
C LYS A 66 -0.50 0.33 -6.02
N GLN A 67 0.52 0.74 -5.30
CA GLN A 67 1.75 1.26 -5.92
C GLN A 67 2.46 0.19 -6.74
N ILE A 68 2.56 -1.02 -6.20
CA ILE A 68 3.19 -2.14 -6.90
C ILE A 68 2.41 -2.48 -8.17
N LEU A 69 1.08 -2.57 -8.07
CA LEU A 69 0.23 -2.88 -9.20
C LEU A 69 0.27 -1.79 -10.28
N ASN A 70 0.26 -0.54 -9.88
CA ASN A 70 0.38 0.58 -10.83
C ASN A 70 1.70 0.53 -11.58
N LYS A 71 2.78 0.21 -10.91
CA LYS A 71 4.10 0.10 -11.54
C LYS A 71 4.11 -1.04 -12.56
N ILE A 72 3.62 -2.20 -12.17
CA ILE A 72 3.54 -3.37 -13.06
C ILE A 72 2.63 -3.05 -14.26
N TYR A 73 1.48 -2.45 -14.01
CA TYR A 73 0.53 -2.07 -15.04
C TYR A 73 1.15 -1.12 -16.05
N ASN A 74 1.83 -0.08 -15.60
CA ASN A 74 2.49 0.89 -16.47
C ASN A 74 3.61 0.26 -17.28
N ASP A 75 4.43 -0.60 -16.65
CA ASP A 75 5.53 -1.27 -17.32
C ASP A 75 5.04 -2.19 -18.44
N VAL A 76 3.92 -2.89 -18.21
CA VAL A 76 3.35 -3.81 -19.19
C VAL A 76 2.62 -3.05 -20.31
N ILE A 77 1.90 -1.98 -19.99
CA ILE A 77 1.22 -1.16 -21.00
C ILE A 77 2.20 -0.54 -21.99
N GLU A 78 3.35 -0.07 -21.51
CA GLU A 78 4.39 0.51 -22.36
C GLU A 78 4.95 -0.51 -23.38
N SER A 79 4.82 -1.80 -23.09
CA SER A 79 5.41 -2.87 -23.92
C SER A 79 4.39 -3.72 -24.69
N SER A 80 3.08 -3.43 -24.65
CA SER A 80 2.07 -4.38 -25.12
C SER A 80 0.89 -3.78 -25.90
N ASP A 81 0.15 -4.69 -26.54
CA ASP A 81 -1.05 -4.39 -27.32
C ASP A 81 -2.33 -4.34 -26.45
N ASP A 82 -3.46 -3.99 -27.07
CA ASP A 82 -4.74 -3.80 -26.40
C ASP A 82 -5.26 -5.02 -25.64
N LYS A 83 -4.97 -6.23 -26.14
CA LYS A 83 -5.42 -7.48 -25.52
C LYS A 83 -4.72 -7.74 -24.20
N THR A 84 -3.44 -7.43 -24.14
CA THR A 84 -2.64 -7.60 -22.94
C THR A 84 -3.11 -6.64 -21.84
N GLU A 85 -3.53 -5.44 -22.21
CA GLU A 85 -4.09 -4.47 -21.25
C GLU A 85 -5.34 -5.00 -20.57
N VAL A 86 -6.28 -5.58 -21.34
CA VAL A 86 -7.51 -6.14 -20.76
C VAL A 86 -7.21 -7.32 -19.85
N LEU A 87 -6.34 -8.24 -20.28
CA LEU A 87 -5.95 -9.39 -19.48
C LEU A 87 -5.24 -8.98 -18.20
N LEU A 88 -4.35 -7.98 -18.29
CA LEU A 88 -3.64 -7.48 -17.14
C LEU A 88 -4.58 -6.82 -16.14
N SER A 89 -5.54 -6.02 -16.62
CA SER A 89 -6.55 -5.40 -15.76
C SER A 89 -7.37 -6.44 -15.00
N TYR A 90 -7.78 -7.49 -15.69
CA TYR A 90 -8.49 -8.60 -15.07
C TYR A 90 -7.64 -9.30 -14.01
N ALA A 91 -6.39 -9.59 -14.34
CA ALA A 91 -5.46 -10.24 -13.40
C ALA A 91 -5.22 -9.38 -12.16
N MET A 92 -5.10 -8.06 -12.34
CA MET A 92 -4.93 -7.13 -11.23
C MET A 92 -6.14 -7.11 -10.30
N ILE A 93 -7.34 -7.07 -10.84
CA ILE A 93 -8.58 -7.11 -10.07
C ILE A 93 -8.67 -8.40 -9.28
N GLN A 94 -8.37 -9.54 -9.89
CA GLN A 94 -8.35 -10.84 -9.23
C GLN A 94 -7.32 -10.89 -8.11
N CYS A 95 -6.16 -10.34 -8.36
CA CYS A 95 -5.07 -10.29 -7.39
C CYS A 95 -5.45 -9.44 -6.17
N ILE A 96 -6.03 -8.27 -6.38
CA ILE A 96 -6.50 -7.39 -5.31
C ILE A 96 -7.59 -8.08 -4.49
N PHE A 97 -8.54 -8.70 -5.17
CA PHE A 97 -9.65 -9.41 -4.52
C PHE A 97 -9.14 -10.56 -3.65
N THR A 98 -8.28 -11.41 -4.21
CA THR A 98 -7.69 -12.54 -3.49
C THR A 98 -6.88 -12.07 -2.30
N TYR A 99 -6.06 -11.02 -2.49
CA TYR A 99 -5.23 -10.46 -1.45
C TYR A 99 -6.08 -9.90 -0.30
N THR A 100 -7.13 -9.16 -0.63
CA THR A 100 -8.04 -8.60 0.37
C THR A 100 -8.71 -9.70 1.18
N LEU A 101 -9.14 -10.78 0.54
CA LEU A 101 -9.77 -11.93 1.22
C LEU A 101 -8.78 -12.65 2.14
N VAL A 102 -7.55 -12.87 1.67
CA VAL A 102 -6.54 -13.62 2.43
C VAL A 102 -6.07 -12.83 3.65
N PHE A 103 -5.86 -11.53 3.49
CA PHE A 103 -5.34 -10.69 4.57
C PHE A 103 -6.40 -10.12 5.49
N ASN A 104 -7.67 -10.22 5.13
CA ASN A 104 -8.77 -9.83 6.00
C ASN A 104 -9.47 -11.09 6.50
N GLU A 105 -9.05 -11.57 7.66
CA GLU A 105 -9.60 -12.81 8.26
C GLU A 105 -11.11 -12.79 8.40
N LYS A 106 -11.67 -11.63 8.74
CA LYS A 106 -13.12 -11.49 8.91
C LYS A 106 -13.85 -11.68 7.59
N LEU A 107 -13.38 -11.03 6.52
CA LEU A 107 -13.97 -11.18 5.18
C LEU A 107 -13.77 -12.60 4.66
N PHE A 108 -12.59 -13.16 4.89
CA PHE A 108 -12.29 -14.54 4.47
C PHE A 108 -13.22 -15.55 5.13
N ARG A 109 -13.45 -15.40 6.43
CA ARG A 109 -14.38 -16.27 7.17
C ARG A 109 -15.82 -16.15 6.67
N ILE A 110 -16.28 -14.93 6.41
CA ILE A 110 -17.61 -14.69 5.87
C ILE A 110 -17.73 -15.32 4.47
N TYR A 111 -16.72 -15.18 3.65
CA TYR A 111 -16.72 -15.72 2.30
C TYR A 111 -16.76 -17.26 2.30
N LEU A 112 -16.07 -17.89 3.22
CA LEU A 112 -16.03 -19.35 3.31
C LEU A 112 -17.29 -19.96 3.92
N GLN A 113 -18.10 -19.17 4.60
CA GLN A 113 -19.39 -19.63 5.14
C GLN A 113 -20.47 -19.54 4.08
#